data_5d1033294616401d11d591f7048678fb
#
_entry.id   5d1033294616401d11d591f7048678fb
#
_cell.length_a   1.000
_cell.length_b   1.000
_cell.length_c   1.000
_cell.angle_alpha   90.00
_cell.angle_beta   90.00
_cell.angle_gamma   90.00
#
_symmetry.space_group_name_H-M   'P 1'
#
loop_
_entity.id
_entity.type
_entity.pdbx_description
1 polymer ?
#
loop_
_entity_poly.entity_id
_entity_poly.type
_entity_poly.pdbx_seq_one_letter_code
_entity_poly.pdbx_strand_id
1 'polypeptide(L)'
;MSNQEAGKTEPSRLPATVKVLGWASLLNDSASEMVYALLPHFLLQFLAGNRFLLGLIEGCADATASLLKIWMGHVADRGGSRKAFIVLGYSVPALARPLIGLATLPWHLFAVRITDRVGKGIRTPPRDAMIADTTAPELRGRAFGFHRGMDNLGAAVGPLIAAVFLALWPDHLRSLFLLTLIPGILVVALLAFRLPDRRGPVVVRVVDEGASQPGYSAGFFRYMMALMLFTLGNSSDAFLLVRASEVGVPVTHLPLLWCACHITKSGGNFLLGRLIDHWGARRLLPFAWSGFALVYGGFALAESAWHAWALFLAYGMVMGLVEPTERTLVGHLVGKGRRGMGYAWYSFTSGIAALPASLVCGLLYQSSGPMAAFAYGSCLAVLAVLILITVPTPGTEA
;
A
#
# COMPACT_ATOMS: atom_id res chain seq x y z
N MET A 1 -10.73 30.74 -48.06
CA MET A 1 -10.42 29.32 -47.75
C MET A 1 -8.98 29.25 -47.32
N SER A 2 -8.72 29.29 -46.03
CA SER A 2 -7.38 28.99 -45.48
C SER A 2 -7.63 28.22 -44.20
N ASN A 3 -7.45 26.90 -44.30
CA ASN A 3 -7.40 25.96 -43.17
C ASN A 3 -6.23 26.31 -42.26
N GLN A 4 -6.51 26.87 -41.11
CA GLN A 4 -5.61 26.80 -39.98
C GLN A 4 -5.86 25.49 -39.25
N GLU A 5 -5.20 24.42 -39.69
CA GLU A 5 -4.94 23.24 -38.85
C GLU A 5 -3.99 23.68 -37.73
N ALA A 6 -4.56 24.10 -36.61
CA ALA A 6 -3.80 24.22 -35.35
C ALA A 6 -3.37 22.84 -34.96
N GLY A 7 -2.13 22.47 -35.31
CA GLY A 7 -1.47 21.26 -34.89
C GLY A 7 -1.51 21.17 -33.36
N LYS A 8 -2.36 20.33 -32.79
CA LYS A 8 -2.32 19.85 -31.44
C LYS A 8 -1.06 18.99 -31.31
N THR A 9 0.07 19.63 -31.03
CA THR A 9 1.24 18.92 -30.56
C THR A 9 0.87 18.28 -29.22
N GLU A 10 0.54 16.99 -29.24
CA GLU A 10 0.41 16.21 -28.00
C GLU A 10 1.67 16.42 -27.15
N PRO A 11 1.54 16.81 -25.88
CA PRO A 11 2.69 16.95 -25.03
C PRO A 11 3.30 15.56 -24.80
N SER A 12 4.32 15.23 -25.58
CA SER A 12 4.91 13.86 -25.64
C SER A 12 5.72 13.50 -24.42
N ARG A 13 6.03 14.44 -23.54
CA ARG A 13 6.97 14.23 -22.40
C ARG A 13 6.33 14.51 -21.06
N LEU A 14 6.59 13.60 -20.09
CA LEU A 14 6.20 13.80 -18.70
C LEU A 14 6.90 15.03 -18.09
N PRO A 15 6.20 15.85 -17.28
CA PRO A 15 6.78 16.98 -16.58
C PRO A 15 7.98 16.58 -15.71
N ALA A 16 8.96 17.47 -15.57
CA ALA A 16 10.14 17.25 -14.72
C ALA A 16 9.74 16.97 -13.26
N THR A 17 8.69 17.65 -12.76
CA THR A 17 8.13 17.42 -11.41
C THR A 17 7.73 15.95 -11.21
N VAL A 18 7.03 15.35 -12.18
CA VAL A 18 6.60 13.94 -12.10
C VAL A 18 7.80 13.00 -12.06
N LYS A 19 8.84 13.29 -12.85
CA LYS A 19 10.08 12.50 -12.84
C LYS A 19 10.81 12.61 -11.50
N VAL A 20 10.93 13.82 -10.93
CA VAL A 20 11.54 14.04 -9.61
C VAL A 20 10.79 13.27 -8.53
N LEU A 21 9.46 13.36 -8.52
CA LEU A 21 8.62 12.63 -7.55
C LEU A 21 8.70 11.10 -7.73
N GLY A 22 8.81 10.62 -8.97
CA GLY A 22 9.02 9.20 -9.25
C GLY A 22 10.35 8.69 -8.71
N TRP A 23 11.47 9.39 -8.95
CA TRP A 23 12.77 9.03 -8.39
C TRP A 23 12.81 9.12 -6.86
N ALA A 24 12.14 10.15 -6.28
CA ALA A 24 11.99 10.25 -4.83
C ALA A 24 11.25 9.05 -4.25
N SER A 25 10.21 8.58 -4.93
CA SER A 25 9.44 7.39 -4.52
C SER A 25 10.28 6.13 -4.60
N LEU A 26 11.01 5.92 -5.69
CA LEU A 26 11.93 4.78 -5.84
C LEU A 26 12.95 4.72 -4.70
N LEU A 27 13.65 5.82 -4.42
CA LEU A 27 14.67 5.87 -3.36
C LEU A 27 14.06 5.62 -1.98
N ASN A 28 12.91 6.24 -1.68
CA ASN A 28 12.21 6.04 -0.42
C ASN A 28 11.72 4.62 -0.23
N ASP A 29 11.13 4.03 -1.28
CA ASP A 29 10.56 2.69 -1.19
C ASP A 29 11.67 1.63 -1.18
N SER A 30 12.79 1.88 -1.87
CA SER A 30 13.99 1.05 -1.69
C SER A 30 14.45 1.05 -0.23
N ALA A 31 14.54 2.24 0.43
CA ALA A 31 14.92 2.32 1.84
C ALA A 31 13.90 1.64 2.77
N SER A 32 12.60 1.74 2.47
CA SER A 32 11.54 1.12 3.27
C SER A 32 11.59 -0.40 3.18
N GLU A 33 11.70 -0.91 1.97
CA GLU A 33 11.58 -2.33 1.69
C GLU A 33 12.88 -3.11 1.96
N MET A 34 14.05 -2.44 2.00
CA MET A 34 15.28 -3.01 2.57
C MET A 34 15.08 -3.52 4.00
N VAL A 35 14.21 -2.86 4.75
CA VAL A 35 13.99 -3.11 6.18
C VAL A 35 12.78 -4.01 6.40
N TYR A 36 11.69 -3.77 5.67
CA TYR A 36 10.36 -4.32 5.95
C TYR A 36 10.36 -5.85 6.05
N ALA A 37 10.99 -6.54 5.11
CA ALA A 37 11.05 -8.01 5.09
C ALA A 37 11.74 -8.62 6.32
N LEU A 38 12.57 -7.84 7.01
CA LEU A 38 13.39 -8.27 8.14
C LEU A 38 12.87 -7.80 9.50
N LEU A 39 11.92 -6.84 9.51
CA LEU A 39 11.35 -6.31 10.75
C LEU A 39 10.73 -7.36 11.67
N PRO A 40 9.92 -8.32 11.17
CA PRO A 40 9.36 -9.35 12.04
C PRO A 40 10.44 -10.19 12.71
N HIS A 41 11.44 -10.60 11.93
CA HIS A 41 12.56 -11.35 12.47
C HIS A 41 13.35 -10.54 13.52
N PHE A 42 13.63 -9.27 13.23
CA PHE A 42 14.33 -8.38 14.15
C PHE A 42 13.56 -8.18 15.46
N LEU A 43 12.24 -7.95 15.38
CA LEU A 43 11.39 -7.82 16.56
C LEU A 43 11.42 -9.08 17.44
N LEU A 44 11.24 -10.25 16.81
CA LEU A 44 11.07 -11.52 17.54
C LEU A 44 12.39 -12.05 18.09
N GLN A 45 13.51 -11.89 17.39
CA GLN A 45 14.79 -12.50 17.76
C GLN A 45 15.75 -11.54 18.50
N PHE A 46 15.70 -10.23 18.20
CA PHE A 46 16.66 -9.26 18.74
C PHE A 46 16.06 -8.32 19.80
N LEU A 47 14.76 -8.08 19.76
CA LEU A 47 14.10 -7.13 20.66
C LEU A 47 13.22 -7.80 21.73
N ALA A 48 13.26 -9.11 21.85
CA ALA A 48 12.39 -9.88 22.76
C ALA A 48 10.88 -9.57 22.59
N GLY A 49 10.47 -9.22 21.38
CA GLY A 49 9.07 -8.98 21.03
C GLY A 49 8.30 -10.29 20.87
N ASN A 50 7.01 -10.16 20.68
CA ASN A 50 6.13 -11.29 20.40
C ASN A 50 5.20 -10.98 19.22
N ARG A 51 4.39 -11.97 18.80
CA ARG A 51 3.52 -11.85 17.62
C ARG A 51 2.36 -10.87 17.86
N PHE A 52 1.89 -10.73 19.11
CA PHE A 52 0.90 -9.71 19.46
C PHE A 52 1.47 -8.29 19.30
N LEU A 53 2.71 -8.04 19.78
CA LEU A 53 3.38 -6.76 19.57
C LEU A 53 3.63 -6.46 18.10
N LEU A 54 3.94 -7.46 17.27
CA LEU A 54 4.04 -7.29 15.83
C LEU A 54 2.72 -6.79 15.24
N GLY A 55 1.60 -7.41 15.61
CA GLY A 55 0.26 -6.99 15.21
C GLY A 55 -0.07 -5.58 15.66
N LEU A 56 0.30 -5.21 16.89
CA LEU A 56 0.11 -3.87 17.43
C LEU A 56 0.93 -2.83 16.65
N ILE A 57 2.21 -3.11 16.40
CA ILE A 57 3.12 -2.21 15.67
C ILE A 57 2.60 -1.96 14.26
N GLU A 58 2.34 -3.02 13.50
CA GLU A 58 1.92 -2.90 12.10
C GLU A 58 0.50 -2.34 11.99
N GLY A 59 -0.44 -2.80 12.82
CA GLY A 59 -1.82 -2.31 12.83
C GLY A 59 -1.91 -0.83 13.17
N CYS A 60 -1.21 -0.37 14.22
CA CYS A 60 -1.14 1.06 14.57
C CYS A 60 -0.46 1.87 13.46
N ALA A 61 0.59 1.33 12.84
CA ALA A 61 1.30 1.99 11.76
C ALA A 61 0.38 2.24 10.55
N ASP A 62 -0.35 1.22 10.10
CA ASP A 62 -1.25 1.34 8.93
C ASP A 62 -2.48 2.20 9.23
N ALA A 63 -3.05 2.11 10.43
CA ALA A 63 -4.12 3.01 10.87
C ALA A 63 -3.66 4.47 10.89
N THR A 64 -2.46 4.74 11.43
CA THR A 64 -1.86 6.08 11.47
C THR A 64 -1.70 6.66 10.06
N ALA A 65 -1.13 5.90 9.14
CA ALA A 65 -0.97 6.36 7.75
C ALA A 65 -2.32 6.67 7.08
N SER A 66 -3.32 5.83 7.31
CA SER A 66 -4.65 5.97 6.69
C SER A 66 -5.39 7.19 7.22
N LEU A 67 -5.41 7.40 8.54
CA LEU A 67 -6.05 8.55 9.17
C LEU A 67 -5.38 9.87 8.77
N LEU A 68 -4.03 9.89 8.77
CA LEU A 68 -3.28 11.08 8.37
C LEU A 68 -3.46 11.45 6.90
N LYS A 69 -3.61 10.48 5.99
CA LYS A 69 -3.92 10.77 4.58
C LYS A 69 -5.23 11.53 4.43
N ILE A 70 -6.26 11.16 5.20
CA ILE A 70 -7.57 11.84 5.16
C ILE A 70 -7.41 13.28 5.64
N TRP A 71 -6.76 13.48 6.79
CA TRP A 71 -6.53 14.82 7.36
C TRP A 71 -5.67 15.70 6.45
N MET A 72 -4.56 15.15 5.93
CA MET A 72 -3.66 15.88 5.02
C MET A 72 -4.29 16.18 3.67
N GLY A 73 -5.26 15.39 3.19
CA GLY A 73 -6.07 15.72 2.03
C GLY A 73 -6.80 17.05 2.22
N HIS A 74 -7.46 17.23 3.37
CA HIS A 74 -8.12 18.50 3.71
C HIS A 74 -7.14 19.69 3.85
N VAL A 75 -5.95 19.44 4.43
CA VAL A 75 -4.93 20.49 4.57
C VAL A 75 -4.36 20.90 3.21
N ALA A 76 -4.12 19.94 2.32
CA ALA A 76 -3.60 20.20 0.97
C ALA A 76 -4.58 21.01 0.11
N ASP A 77 -5.90 20.87 0.33
CA ASP A 77 -6.95 21.61 -0.37
C ASP A 77 -7.06 23.08 0.09
N ARG A 78 -6.56 23.41 1.30
CA ARG A 78 -6.60 24.78 1.85
C ARG A 78 -5.54 25.73 1.31
N GLY A 79 -4.70 25.28 0.40
CA GLY A 79 -3.69 26.10 -0.24
C GLY A 79 -2.48 26.36 0.66
N GLY A 80 -1.44 25.56 0.53
CA GLY A 80 -0.15 25.71 1.21
C GLY A 80 1.00 25.32 0.29
N SER A 81 2.24 25.48 0.77
CA SER A 81 3.40 24.95 0.05
C SER A 81 3.35 23.41 0.04
N ARG A 82 2.91 22.84 -1.08
CA ARG A 82 2.91 21.38 -1.27
C ARG A 82 4.32 20.82 -1.16
N LYS A 83 5.32 21.56 -1.62
CA LYS A 83 6.74 21.18 -1.48
C LYS A 83 7.12 20.96 -0.02
N ALA A 84 6.74 21.87 0.89
CA ALA A 84 7.07 21.77 2.30
C ALA A 84 6.52 20.47 2.92
N PHE A 85 5.25 20.14 2.67
CA PHE A 85 4.66 18.90 3.17
C PHE A 85 5.28 17.64 2.55
N ILE A 86 5.61 17.68 1.26
CA ILE A 86 6.28 16.57 0.57
C ILE A 86 7.68 16.38 1.18
N VAL A 87 8.50 17.43 1.28
CA VAL A 87 9.85 17.34 1.84
C VAL A 87 9.79 16.87 3.28
N LEU A 88 8.93 17.45 4.14
CA LEU A 88 8.74 17.01 5.51
C LEU A 88 8.37 15.52 5.59
N GLY A 89 7.37 15.11 4.80
CA GLY A 89 6.87 13.73 4.81
C GLY A 89 7.86 12.68 4.29
N TYR A 90 8.90 13.08 3.54
CA TYR A 90 10.02 12.21 3.17
C TYR A 90 11.19 12.32 4.15
N SER A 91 11.41 13.49 4.77
CA SER A 91 12.49 13.69 5.75
C SER A 91 12.25 12.91 7.04
N VAL A 92 11.01 12.88 7.52
CA VAL A 92 10.64 12.15 8.75
C VAL A 92 11.02 10.68 8.67
N PRO A 93 10.60 9.89 7.66
CA PRO A 93 11.05 8.49 7.51
C PRO A 93 12.54 8.34 7.25
N ALA A 94 13.15 9.26 6.49
CA ALA A 94 14.58 9.20 6.18
C ALA A 94 15.46 9.26 7.44
N LEU A 95 15.03 10.04 8.44
CA LEU A 95 15.71 10.12 9.73
C LEU A 95 15.32 9.02 10.70
N ALA A 96 14.06 8.57 10.67
CA ALA A 96 13.55 7.59 11.61
C ALA A 96 14.03 6.15 11.31
N ARG A 97 14.00 5.72 10.04
CA ARG A 97 14.31 4.32 9.67
C ARG A 97 15.69 3.84 10.12
N PRO A 98 16.79 4.61 9.95
CA PRO A 98 18.09 4.18 10.42
C PRO A 98 18.13 3.88 11.91
N LEU A 99 17.29 4.54 12.73
CA LEU A 99 17.21 4.32 14.17
C LEU A 99 16.73 2.91 14.55
N ILE A 100 16.13 2.16 13.62
CA ILE A 100 15.83 0.73 13.83
C ILE A 100 17.11 -0.04 14.14
N GLY A 101 18.23 0.28 13.48
CA GLY A 101 19.53 -0.34 13.74
C GLY A 101 20.03 -0.13 15.20
N LEU A 102 19.57 0.92 15.87
CA LEU A 102 19.91 1.24 17.24
C LEU A 102 18.86 0.73 18.26
N ALA A 103 17.75 0.17 17.79
CA ALA A 103 16.67 -0.30 18.66
C ALA A 103 17.15 -1.45 19.57
N THR A 104 16.79 -1.36 20.85
CA THR A 104 17.07 -2.37 21.89
C THR A 104 15.81 -2.92 22.54
N LEU A 105 14.67 -2.23 22.36
CA LEU A 105 13.37 -2.60 22.92
C LEU A 105 12.31 -2.61 21.81
N PRO A 106 11.24 -3.41 21.94
CA PRO A 106 10.13 -3.41 20.97
C PRO A 106 9.50 -2.01 20.78
N TRP A 107 9.46 -1.20 21.82
CA TRP A 107 8.88 0.15 21.79
C TRP A 107 9.69 1.14 20.98
N HIS A 108 11.01 0.95 20.82
CA HIS A 108 11.82 1.73 19.88
C HIS A 108 11.37 1.45 18.44
N LEU A 109 11.16 0.17 18.11
CA LEU A 109 10.64 -0.21 16.80
C LEU A 109 9.23 0.34 16.58
N PHE A 110 8.34 0.26 17.57
CA PHE A 110 6.99 0.85 17.52
C PHE A 110 7.06 2.35 17.20
N ALA A 111 7.86 3.12 17.95
CA ALA A 111 8.00 4.55 17.75
C ALA A 111 8.50 4.88 16.33
N VAL A 112 9.52 4.17 15.84
CA VAL A 112 10.06 4.37 14.51
C VAL A 112 9.03 4.03 13.44
N ARG A 113 8.29 2.93 13.59
CA ARG A 113 7.26 2.52 12.61
C ARG A 113 6.11 3.53 12.55
N ILE A 114 5.63 4.03 13.69
CA ILE A 114 4.61 5.10 13.72
C ILE A 114 5.15 6.35 13.04
N THR A 115 6.36 6.78 13.37
CA THR A 115 7.01 7.97 12.78
C THR A 115 7.15 7.83 11.26
N ASP A 116 7.56 6.67 10.76
CA ASP A 116 7.62 6.37 9.33
C ASP A 116 6.24 6.52 8.66
N ARG A 117 5.20 6.00 9.28
CA ARG A 117 3.82 6.07 8.76
C ARG A 117 3.22 7.47 8.83
N VAL A 118 3.58 8.26 9.84
CA VAL A 118 3.27 9.70 9.90
C VAL A 118 3.84 10.41 8.66
N GLY A 119 5.11 10.18 8.34
CA GLY A 119 5.71 10.73 7.13
C GLY A 119 4.98 10.32 5.85
N LYS A 120 4.58 9.04 5.73
CA LYS A 120 3.79 8.53 4.60
C LYS A 120 2.42 9.21 4.49
N GLY A 121 1.73 9.41 5.63
CA GLY A 121 0.44 10.09 5.68
C GLY A 121 0.54 11.55 5.24
N ILE A 122 1.57 12.27 5.71
CA ILE A 122 1.80 13.69 5.39
C ILE A 122 2.11 13.90 3.91
N ARG A 123 2.98 13.08 3.30
CA ARG A 123 3.46 13.32 1.92
C ARG A 123 2.49 12.91 0.83
N THR A 124 1.68 11.84 1.07
CA THR A 124 0.93 11.20 -0.02
C THR A 124 -0.09 12.13 -0.70
N PRO A 125 -1.02 12.80 0.02
CA PRO A 125 -2.01 13.66 -0.64
C PRO A 125 -1.40 14.88 -1.35
N PRO A 126 -0.47 15.65 -0.75
CA PRO A 126 0.17 16.78 -1.44
C PRO A 126 0.97 16.35 -2.67
N ARG A 127 1.63 15.19 -2.63
CA ARG A 127 2.36 14.61 -3.75
C ARG A 127 1.44 14.28 -4.92
N ASP A 128 0.36 13.56 -4.64
CA ASP A 128 -0.59 13.13 -5.67
C ASP A 128 -1.30 14.35 -6.29
N ALA A 129 -1.65 15.35 -5.48
CA ALA A 129 -2.17 16.61 -5.96
C ALA A 129 -1.15 17.36 -6.84
N MET A 130 0.13 17.39 -6.47
CA MET A 130 1.18 18.03 -7.28
C MET A 130 1.38 17.32 -8.62
N ILE A 131 1.33 15.99 -8.67
CA ILE A 131 1.36 15.23 -9.93
C ILE A 131 0.17 15.61 -10.81
N ALA A 132 -1.04 15.64 -10.25
CA ALA A 132 -2.26 15.97 -11.00
C ALA A 132 -2.23 17.39 -11.56
N ASP A 133 -1.77 18.38 -10.78
CA ASP A 133 -1.76 19.80 -11.17
C ASP A 133 -0.66 20.16 -12.17
N THR A 134 0.45 19.44 -12.15
CA THR A 134 1.57 19.68 -13.07
C THR A 134 1.43 18.93 -14.39
N THR A 135 0.40 18.07 -14.52
CA THR A 135 0.21 17.19 -15.67
C THR A 135 -1.09 17.52 -16.40
N ALA A 136 -1.03 17.68 -17.70
CA ALA A 136 -2.21 17.85 -18.55
C ALA A 136 -3.18 16.67 -18.36
N PRO A 137 -4.52 16.91 -18.40
CA PRO A 137 -5.53 15.88 -18.12
C PRO A 137 -5.32 14.58 -18.91
N GLU A 138 -4.91 14.68 -20.18
CA GLU A 138 -4.69 13.57 -21.11
C GLU A 138 -3.49 12.71 -20.71
N LEU A 139 -2.53 13.28 -20.00
CA LEU A 139 -1.29 12.60 -19.58
C LEU A 139 -1.31 12.14 -18.11
N ARG A 140 -2.37 12.44 -17.34
CA ARG A 140 -2.44 12.10 -15.91
C ARG A 140 -2.30 10.59 -15.67
N GLY A 141 -2.97 9.77 -16.48
CA GLY A 141 -2.83 8.31 -16.38
C GLY A 141 -1.39 7.85 -16.54
N ARG A 142 -0.67 8.42 -17.52
CA ARG A 142 0.75 8.11 -17.77
C ARG A 142 1.66 8.62 -16.63
N ALA A 143 1.35 9.78 -16.03
CA ALA A 143 2.11 10.36 -14.93
C ALA A 143 1.98 9.52 -13.65
N PHE A 144 0.75 9.14 -13.29
CA PHE A 144 0.52 8.26 -12.14
C PHE A 144 1.05 6.83 -12.39
N GLY A 145 0.94 6.32 -13.61
CA GLY A 145 1.52 5.05 -14.03
C GLY A 145 3.04 5.03 -13.87
N PHE A 146 3.72 6.09 -14.34
CA PHE A 146 5.16 6.23 -14.15
C PHE A 146 5.54 6.28 -12.67
N HIS A 147 4.84 7.10 -11.87
CA HIS A 147 5.08 7.20 -10.43
C HIS A 147 4.90 5.84 -9.75
N ARG A 148 3.82 5.12 -10.05
CA ARG A 148 3.55 3.79 -9.48
C ARG A 148 4.58 2.74 -9.94
N GLY A 149 5.06 2.86 -11.18
CA GLY A 149 6.17 2.02 -11.68
C GLY A 149 7.45 2.25 -10.88
N MET A 150 7.77 3.49 -10.53
CA MET A 150 8.93 3.82 -9.71
C MET A 150 8.77 3.33 -8.25
N ASP A 151 7.56 3.41 -7.66
CA ASP A 151 7.23 2.80 -6.36
C ASP A 151 7.53 1.30 -6.38
N ASN A 152 6.98 0.58 -7.36
CA ASN A 152 7.14 -0.87 -7.50
C ASN A 152 8.60 -1.26 -7.76
N LEU A 153 9.32 -0.48 -8.56
CA LEU A 153 10.74 -0.70 -8.79
C LEU A 153 11.54 -0.54 -7.49
N GLY A 154 11.23 0.49 -6.69
CA GLY A 154 11.83 0.67 -5.37
C GLY A 154 11.53 -0.50 -4.44
N ALA A 155 10.28 -0.99 -4.45
CA ALA A 155 9.87 -2.13 -3.65
C ALA A 155 10.54 -3.46 -4.05
N ALA A 156 11.06 -3.57 -5.27
CA ALA A 156 11.89 -4.70 -5.71
C ALA A 156 13.39 -4.48 -5.41
N VAL A 157 13.89 -3.28 -5.67
CA VAL A 157 15.33 -2.95 -5.50
C VAL A 157 15.74 -2.98 -4.04
N GLY A 158 14.91 -2.48 -3.12
CA GLY A 158 15.21 -2.46 -1.68
C GLY A 158 15.54 -3.85 -1.11
N PRO A 159 14.65 -4.84 -1.25
CA PRO A 159 14.91 -6.19 -0.79
C PRO A 159 16.10 -6.87 -1.48
N LEU A 160 16.35 -6.56 -2.76
CA LEU A 160 17.54 -7.07 -3.44
C LEU A 160 18.84 -6.54 -2.82
N ILE A 161 18.90 -5.24 -2.50
CA ILE A 161 20.03 -4.65 -1.77
C ILE A 161 20.20 -5.34 -0.42
N ALA A 162 19.11 -5.55 0.31
CA ALA A 162 19.15 -6.25 1.60
C ALA A 162 19.65 -7.69 1.48
N ALA A 163 19.19 -8.42 0.47
CA ALA A 163 19.62 -9.79 0.22
C ALA A 163 21.12 -9.88 -0.13
N VAL A 164 21.60 -9.02 -1.03
CA VAL A 164 23.04 -8.96 -1.38
C VAL A 164 23.87 -8.58 -0.16
N PHE A 165 23.43 -7.58 0.60
CA PHE A 165 24.14 -7.17 1.81
C PHE A 165 24.26 -8.31 2.82
N LEU A 166 23.15 -8.99 3.13
CA LEU A 166 23.16 -10.10 4.09
C LEU A 166 23.86 -11.36 3.56
N ALA A 167 23.94 -11.56 2.26
CA ALA A 167 24.74 -12.63 1.67
C ALA A 167 26.25 -12.40 1.88
N LEU A 168 26.69 -11.13 1.87
CA LEU A 168 28.08 -10.75 2.10
C LEU A 168 28.41 -10.58 3.59
N TRP A 169 27.45 -10.11 4.39
CA TRP A 169 27.60 -9.82 5.83
C TRP A 169 26.39 -10.33 6.63
N PRO A 170 26.25 -11.65 6.88
CA PRO A 170 25.05 -12.26 7.48
C PRO A 170 24.70 -11.71 8.88
N ASP A 171 25.72 -11.40 9.68
CA ASP A 171 25.54 -10.97 11.08
C ASP A 171 25.35 -9.46 11.26
N HIS A 172 25.30 -8.69 10.15
CA HIS A 172 25.29 -7.23 10.19
C HIS A 172 23.90 -6.64 9.93
N LEU A 173 22.84 -7.28 10.45
CA LEU A 173 21.45 -6.81 10.25
C LEU A 173 21.23 -5.36 10.71
N ARG A 174 21.80 -4.97 11.85
CA ARG A 174 21.71 -3.58 12.37
C ARG A 174 22.39 -2.58 11.44
N SER A 175 23.52 -2.94 10.85
CA SER A 175 24.23 -2.11 9.90
C SER A 175 23.42 -1.91 8.62
N LEU A 176 22.71 -2.94 8.15
CA LEU A 176 21.79 -2.82 7.01
C LEU A 176 20.72 -1.76 7.28
N PHE A 177 20.14 -1.74 8.49
CA PHE A 177 19.13 -0.74 8.85
C PHE A 177 19.71 0.69 8.89
N LEU A 178 20.94 0.86 9.37
CA LEU A 178 21.64 2.15 9.33
C LEU A 178 21.92 2.62 7.89
N LEU A 179 22.18 1.71 6.94
CA LEU A 179 22.42 2.04 5.55
C LEU A 179 21.21 2.67 4.86
N THR A 180 19.99 2.53 5.39
CA THR A 180 18.81 3.23 4.87
C THR A 180 18.93 4.75 4.94
N LEU A 181 19.87 5.26 5.73
CA LEU A 181 20.20 6.70 5.78
C LEU A 181 20.67 7.22 4.41
N ILE A 182 21.40 6.41 3.63
CA ILE A 182 21.93 6.82 2.33
C ILE A 182 20.81 7.17 1.36
N PRO A 183 19.89 6.25 0.97
CA PRO A 183 18.77 6.61 0.12
C PRO A 183 17.84 7.63 0.79
N GLY A 184 17.75 7.67 2.12
CA GLY A 184 17.03 8.70 2.87
C GLY A 184 17.57 10.11 2.63
N ILE A 185 18.89 10.32 2.73
CA ILE A 185 19.53 11.60 2.44
C ILE A 185 19.36 11.98 0.97
N LEU A 186 19.56 11.00 0.07
CA LEU A 186 19.42 11.23 -1.38
C LEU A 186 18.00 11.69 -1.75
N VAL A 187 16.96 11.10 -1.17
CA VAL A 187 15.57 11.51 -1.46
C VAL A 187 15.29 12.92 -0.94
N VAL A 188 15.74 13.27 0.26
CA VAL A 188 15.52 14.58 0.84
C VAL A 188 16.27 15.64 0.02
N ALA A 189 17.54 15.39 -0.34
CA ALA A 189 18.33 16.27 -1.19
C ALA A 189 17.68 16.46 -2.57
N LEU A 190 17.26 15.38 -3.22
CA LEU A 190 16.57 15.43 -4.51
C LEU A 190 15.34 16.35 -4.44
N LEU A 191 14.50 16.16 -3.43
CA LEU A 191 13.27 16.96 -3.28
C LEU A 191 13.57 18.41 -2.89
N ALA A 192 14.50 18.65 -1.98
CA ALA A 192 14.86 20.01 -1.55
C ALA A 192 15.36 20.86 -2.73
N PHE A 193 16.25 20.29 -3.57
CA PHE A 193 16.93 21.05 -4.63
C PHE A 193 16.20 21.00 -5.98
N ARG A 194 15.45 19.94 -6.30
CA ARG A 194 14.87 19.75 -7.64
C ARG A 194 13.34 19.89 -7.70
N LEU A 195 12.64 19.81 -6.55
CA LEU A 195 11.18 19.96 -6.55
C LEU A 195 10.85 21.47 -6.55
N PRO A 196 10.06 21.96 -7.54
CA PRO A 196 9.63 23.37 -7.55
C PRO A 196 8.65 23.65 -6.40
N ASP A 197 8.75 24.84 -5.80
CA ASP A 197 7.74 25.27 -4.82
C ASP A 197 6.52 25.80 -5.58
N ARG A 198 5.45 25.03 -5.56
CA ARG A 198 4.15 25.42 -6.10
C ARG A 198 3.12 25.41 -4.99
N ARG A 199 2.49 26.55 -4.78
CA ARG A 199 1.29 26.64 -3.93
C ARG A 199 0.12 26.08 -4.73
N GLY A 200 -0.63 25.17 -4.12
CA GLY A 200 -1.86 24.66 -4.71
C GLY A 200 -2.90 25.78 -4.82
N PRO A 201 -3.78 25.78 -5.85
CA PRO A 201 -4.95 26.63 -5.83
C PRO A 201 -5.78 26.30 -4.57
N VAL A 202 -6.33 27.34 -3.94
CA VAL A 202 -7.37 27.13 -2.92
C VAL A 202 -8.56 26.54 -3.64
N VAL A 203 -8.80 25.24 -3.46
CA VAL A 203 -10.00 24.60 -4.01
C VAL A 203 -11.17 25.02 -3.13
N VAL A 204 -11.81 26.12 -3.51
CA VAL A 204 -13.14 26.43 -2.97
C VAL A 204 -14.05 25.31 -3.51
N ARG A 205 -14.36 24.33 -2.69
CA ARG A 205 -15.43 23.40 -3.02
C ARG A 205 -16.69 24.23 -3.09
N VAL A 206 -17.12 24.55 -4.30
CA VAL A 206 -18.50 24.96 -4.53
C VAL A 206 -19.30 23.70 -4.18
N VAL A 207 -19.81 23.66 -2.96
CA VAL A 207 -20.86 22.72 -2.59
C VAL A 207 -22.05 23.19 -3.41
N ASP A 208 -22.38 22.44 -4.45
CA ASP A 208 -23.59 22.67 -5.22
C ASP A 208 -24.75 22.29 -4.32
N GLU A 209 -25.21 23.27 -3.52
CA GLU A 209 -26.25 23.09 -2.49
C GLU A 209 -27.64 22.80 -3.14
N GLY A 210 -27.75 22.87 -4.46
CA GLY A 210 -29.01 22.71 -5.18
C GLY A 210 -29.34 21.31 -5.67
N ALA A 211 -28.40 20.39 -5.72
CA ALA A 211 -28.68 19.03 -6.14
C ALA A 211 -28.91 18.14 -4.92
N SER A 212 -30.16 17.81 -4.61
CA SER A 212 -30.53 16.69 -3.74
C SER A 212 -29.89 15.42 -4.31
N GLN A 213 -28.65 15.13 -3.86
CA GLN A 213 -27.92 13.98 -4.36
C GLN A 213 -28.53 12.72 -3.71
N PRO A 214 -28.99 11.75 -4.48
CA PRO A 214 -29.53 10.51 -3.92
C PRO A 214 -28.49 9.86 -3.00
N GLY A 215 -28.94 9.25 -1.90
CA GLY A 215 -28.09 8.56 -0.95
C GLY A 215 -27.19 7.49 -1.64
N TYR A 216 -26.26 6.93 -0.91
CA TYR A 216 -25.53 5.75 -1.40
C TYR A 216 -26.51 4.58 -1.55
N SER A 217 -26.33 3.77 -2.61
CA SER A 217 -27.17 2.60 -2.84
C SER A 217 -26.97 1.54 -1.75
N ALA A 218 -27.96 0.69 -1.54
CA ALA A 218 -27.82 -0.47 -0.66
C ALA A 218 -26.64 -1.37 -1.10
N GLY A 219 -26.37 -1.44 -2.40
CA GLY A 219 -25.24 -2.15 -2.97
C GLY A 219 -23.89 -1.60 -2.50
N PHE A 220 -23.76 -0.27 -2.38
CA PHE A 220 -22.54 0.35 -1.86
C PHE A 220 -22.30 -0.03 -0.39
N PHE A 221 -23.31 0.03 0.45
CA PHE A 221 -23.16 -0.35 1.87
C PHE A 221 -22.86 -1.84 2.05
N ARG A 222 -23.49 -2.71 1.27
CA ARG A 222 -23.17 -4.16 1.28
C ARG A 222 -21.73 -4.39 0.86
N TYR A 223 -21.25 -3.67 -0.15
CA TYR A 223 -19.84 -3.75 -0.55
C TYR A 223 -18.90 -3.26 0.55
N MET A 224 -19.21 -2.13 1.22
CA MET A 224 -18.38 -1.63 2.34
C MET A 224 -18.35 -2.63 3.51
N MET A 225 -19.43 -3.33 3.78
CA MET A 225 -19.48 -4.39 4.80
C MET A 225 -18.62 -5.59 4.39
N ALA A 226 -18.70 -6.03 3.12
CA ALA A 226 -17.86 -7.09 2.59
C ALA A 226 -16.37 -6.70 2.64
N LEU A 227 -16.03 -5.46 2.26
CA LEU A 227 -14.67 -4.91 2.33
C LEU A 227 -14.16 -4.87 3.77
N MET A 228 -14.98 -4.46 4.74
CA MET A 228 -14.62 -4.47 6.16
C MET A 228 -14.23 -5.88 6.62
N LEU A 229 -15.05 -6.88 6.30
CA LEU A 229 -14.77 -8.28 6.66
C LEU A 229 -13.52 -8.82 5.96
N PHE A 230 -13.36 -8.53 4.67
CA PHE A 230 -12.16 -8.91 3.94
C PHE A 230 -10.90 -8.29 4.57
N THR A 231 -10.95 -7.00 4.88
CA THR A 231 -9.81 -6.30 5.50
C THR A 231 -9.52 -6.82 6.91
N LEU A 232 -10.55 -7.17 7.69
CA LEU A 232 -10.36 -7.81 9.00
C LEU A 232 -9.68 -9.20 8.89
N GLY A 233 -9.89 -9.91 7.78
CA GLY A 233 -9.18 -11.15 7.46
C GLY A 233 -7.79 -10.94 6.87
N ASN A 234 -7.54 -9.78 6.26
CA ASN A 234 -6.28 -9.42 5.63
C ASN A 234 -5.37 -8.68 6.62
N SER A 235 -4.68 -9.44 7.46
CA SER A 235 -3.70 -8.92 8.42
C SER A 235 -2.43 -8.38 7.73
N SER A 236 -1.53 -7.76 8.51
CA SER A 236 -0.24 -7.30 7.99
C SER A 236 0.56 -8.43 7.33
N ASP A 237 1.14 -8.14 6.17
CA ASP A 237 2.04 -9.03 5.42
C ASP A 237 3.25 -9.50 6.26
N ALA A 238 3.55 -8.80 7.35
CA ALA A 238 4.57 -9.16 8.32
C ALA A 238 4.36 -10.57 8.91
N PHE A 239 3.10 -11.01 9.09
CA PHE A 239 2.80 -12.35 9.59
C PHE A 239 3.11 -13.45 8.56
N LEU A 240 2.98 -13.17 7.27
CA LEU A 240 3.39 -14.07 6.20
C LEU A 240 4.92 -14.30 6.25
N LEU A 241 5.69 -13.23 6.50
CA LEU A 241 7.15 -13.32 6.65
C LEU A 241 7.56 -14.09 7.92
N VAL A 242 6.83 -13.91 9.03
CA VAL A 242 7.01 -14.75 10.24
C VAL A 242 6.81 -16.22 9.88
N ARG A 243 5.70 -16.53 9.21
CA ARG A 243 5.39 -17.92 8.83
C ARG A 243 6.44 -18.50 7.90
N ALA A 244 6.89 -17.74 6.91
CA ALA A 244 7.97 -18.18 6.01
C ALA A 244 9.25 -18.56 6.78
N SER A 245 9.66 -17.73 7.75
CA SER A 245 10.79 -18.03 8.62
C SER A 245 10.58 -19.29 9.45
N GLU A 246 9.37 -19.49 10.01
CA GLU A 246 9.04 -20.66 10.84
C GLU A 246 9.03 -21.97 10.06
N VAL A 247 8.65 -21.95 8.78
CA VAL A 247 8.67 -23.14 7.91
C VAL A 247 10.01 -23.36 7.21
N GLY A 248 11.07 -22.66 7.65
CA GLY A 248 12.45 -22.94 7.26
C GLY A 248 13.01 -22.07 6.14
N VAL A 249 12.37 -20.94 5.77
CA VAL A 249 13.01 -19.97 4.88
C VAL A 249 14.11 -19.24 5.66
N PRO A 250 15.38 -19.30 5.21
CA PRO A 250 16.49 -18.59 5.87
C PRO A 250 16.26 -17.08 5.90
N VAL A 251 16.69 -16.42 6.96
CA VAL A 251 16.51 -14.96 7.14
C VAL A 251 17.11 -14.17 5.98
N THR A 252 18.25 -14.61 5.46
CA THR A 252 18.93 -14.02 4.30
C THR A 252 18.10 -14.12 3.01
N HIS A 253 17.16 -15.06 2.93
CA HIS A 253 16.26 -15.25 1.80
C HIS A 253 14.92 -14.54 1.95
N LEU A 254 14.53 -14.07 3.14
CA LEU A 254 13.28 -13.33 3.33
C LEU A 254 13.17 -12.08 2.43
N PRO A 255 14.23 -11.27 2.25
CA PRO A 255 14.17 -10.17 1.30
C PRO A 255 13.97 -10.63 -0.14
N LEU A 256 14.58 -11.75 -0.56
CA LEU A 256 14.38 -12.31 -1.92
C LEU A 256 12.93 -12.78 -2.11
N LEU A 257 12.39 -13.45 -1.11
CA LEU A 257 10.98 -13.88 -1.11
C LEU A 257 10.04 -12.70 -1.24
N TRP A 258 10.32 -11.63 -0.52
CA TRP A 258 9.55 -10.38 -0.56
C TRP A 258 9.68 -9.67 -1.91
N CYS A 259 10.88 -9.61 -2.48
CA CYS A 259 11.12 -9.10 -3.83
C CYS A 259 10.30 -9.89 -4.87
N ALA A 260 10.35 -11.22 -4.82
CA ALA A 260 9.61 -12.09 -5.72
C ALA A 260 8.08 -11.85 -5.62
N CYS A 261 7.56 -11.66 -4.40
CA CYS A 261 6.17 -11.28 -4.16
C CYS A 261 5.81 -9.95 -4.84
N HIS A 262 6.66 -8.91 -4.72
CA HIS A 262 6.42 -7.62 -5.38
C HIS A 262 6.49 -7.71 -6.90
N ILE A 263 7.38 -8.53 -7.45
CA ILE A 263 7.47 -8.78 -8.90
C ILE A 263 6.17 -9.46 -9.39
N THR A 264 5.70 -10.50 -8.70
CA THR A 264 4.45 -11.18 -9.08
C THR A 264 3.23 -10.29 -8.88
N LYS A 265 3.19 -9.46 -7.83
CA LYS A 265 2.14 -8.45 -7.62
C LYS A 265 2.10 -7.43 -8.77
N SER A 266 3.25 -6.94 -9.19
CA SER A 266 3.36 -6.00 -10.32
C SER A 266 2.99 -6.67 -11.63
N GLY A 267 3.44 -7.90 -11.86
CA GLY A 267 3.04 -8.73 -13.00
C GLY A 267 1.54 -8.98 -13.03
N GLY A 268 0.95 -9.33 -11.89
CA GLY A 268 -0.50 -9.49 -11.72
C GLY A 268 -1.28 -8.23 -12.08
N ASN A 269 -0.85 -7.08 -11.59
CA ASN A 269 -1.45 -5.78 -11.94
C ASN A 269 -1.45 -5.52 -13.45
N PHE A 270 -0.35 -5.86 -14.13
CA PHE A 270 -0.21 -5.59 -15.57
C PHE A 270 -0.93 -6.61 -16.44
N LEU A 271 -0.77 -7.90 -16.14
CA LEU A 271 -1.34 -9.00 -16.94
C LEU A 271 -2.84 -9.16 -16.70
N LEU A 272 -3.27 -9.09 -15.43
CA LEU A 272 -4.65 -9.30 -15.03
C LEU A 272 -5.49 -8.02 -15.04
N GLY A 273 -4.87 -6.84 -15.15
CA GLY A 273 -5.58 -5.58 -15.30
C GLY A 273 -6.52 -5.57 -16.50
N ARG A 274 -6.11 -6.18 -17.63
CA ARG A 274 -6.97 -6.36 -18.81
C ARG A 274 -8.20 -7.24 -18.55
N LEU A 275 -8.10 -8.14 -17.58
CA LEU A 275 -9.21 -9.01 -17.20
C LEU A 275 -10.34 -8.21 -16.53
N ILE A 276 -9.99 -7.14 -15.79
CA ILE A 276 -10.95 -6.22 -15.17
C ILE A 276 -11.79 -5.53 -16.24
N ASP A 277 -11.17 -5.10 -17.33
CA ASP A 277 -11.86 -4.44 -18.45
C ASP A 277 -12.79 -5.41 -19.18
N HIS A 278 -12.40 -6.68 -19.30
CA HIS A 278 -13.13 -7.68 -20.07
C HIS A 278 -14.27 -8.36 -19.27
N TRP A 279 -14.02 -8.74 -18.02
CA TRP A 279 -14.99 -9.47 -17.18
C TRP A 279 -15.77 -8.56 -16.24
N GLY A 280 -15.29 -7.34 -16.02
CA GLY A 280 -15.83 -6.37 -15.09
C GLY A 280 -15.42 -6.64 -13.64
N ALA A 281 -15.19 -5.59 -12.89
CA ALA A 281 -14.70 -5.66 -11.51
C ALA A 281 -15.61 -6.49 -10.59
N ARG A 282 -16.93 -6.42 -10.80
CA ARG A 282 -17.89 -7.14 -9.97
C ARG A 282 -17.80 -8.67 -10.10
N ARG A 283 -17.55 -9.18 -11.28
CA ARG A 283 -17.41 -10.64 -11.48
C ARG A 283 -16.04 -11.13 -11.02
N LEU A 284 -15.03 -10.28 -11.21
CA LEU A 284 -13.65 -10.65 -10.96
C LEU A 284 -13.27 -10.60 -9.46
N LEU A 285 -13.83 -9.67 -8.69
CA LEU A 285 -13.47 -9.49 -7.29
C LEU A 285 -13.76 -10.72 -6.41
N PRO A 286 -14.89 -11.44 -6.54
CA PRO A 286 -15.12 -12.68 -5.81
C PRO A 286 -14.04 -13.75 -6.06
N PHE A 287 -13.57 -13.89 -7.31
CA PHE A 287 -12.46 -14.80 -7.62
C PHE A 287 -11.15 -14.36 -6.99
N ALA A 288 -10.86 -13.07 -7.01
CA ALA A 288 -9.66 -12.52 -6.39
C ALA A 288 -9.65 -12.74 -4.87
N TRP A 289 -10.77 -12.47 -4.18
CA TRP A 289 -10.89 -12.71 -2.75
C TRP A 289 -10.93 -14.20 -2.38
N SER A 290 -11.50 -15.04 -3.24
CA SER A 290 -11.42 -16.51 -3.07
C SER A 290 -9.97 -17.00 -3.23
N GLY A 291 -9.22 -16.45 -4.19
CA GLY A 291 -7.79 -16.71 -4.33
C GLY A 291 -7.00 -16.32 -3.08
N PHE A 292 -7.31 -15.16 -2.48
CA PHE A 292 -6.73 -14.76 -1.21
C PHE A 292 -7.07 -15.75 -0.09
N ALA A 293 -8.32 -16.18 0.03
CA ALA A 293 -8.74 -17.14 1.04
C ALA A 293 -7.98 -18.48 0.90
N LEU A 294 -7.78 -18.96 -0.33
CA LEU A 294 -7.01 -20.18 -0.62
C LEU A 294 -5.53 -20.01 -0.23
N VAL A 295 -4.93 -18.86 -0.54
CA VAL A 295 -3.53 -18.59 -0.18
C VAL A 295 -3.36 -18.52 1.33
N TYR A 296 -4.26 -17.84 2.07
CA TYR A 296 -4.22 -17.78 3.53
C TYR A 296 -4.45 -19.17 4.15
N GLY A 297 -5.40 -19.96 3.61
CA GLY A 297 -5.58 -21.35 4.00
C GLY A 297 -4.33 -22.21 3.73
N GLY A 298 -3.64 -21.94 2.61
CA GLY A 298 -2.35 -22.55 2.31
C GLY A 298 -1.27 -22.21 3.34
N PHE A 299 -1.17 -20.95 3.79
CA PHE A 299 -0.24 -20.54 4.85
C PHE A 299 -0.56 -21.19 6.20
N ALA A 300 -1.83 -21.45 6.50
CA ALA A 300 -2.23 -22.19 7.69
C ALA A 300 -1.63 -23.62 7.70
N LEU A 301 -1.57 -24.25 6.51
CA LEU A 301 -1.12 -25.63 6.32
C LEU A 301 0.34 -25.74 5.83
N ALA A 302 1.06 -24.64 5.65
CA ALA A 302 2.43 -24.65 5.14
C ALA A 302 3.38 -25.34 6.13
N GLU A 303 4.20 -26.31 5.68
CA GLU A 303 5.12 -27.08 6.52
C GLU A 303 6.57 -26.97 6.06
N SER A 304 6.83 -26.34 4.93
CA SER A 304 8.19 -26.28 4.35
C SER A 304 8.47 -24.97 3.64
N ALA A 305 9.74 -24.64 3.48
CA ALA A 305 10.19 -23.42 2.82
C ALA A 305 9.64 -23.29 1.39
N TRP A 306 9.54 -24.39 0.64
CA TRP A 306 9.02 -24.35 -0.73
C TRP A 306 7.52 -24.01 -0.76
N HIS A 307 6.71 -24.45 0.23
CA HIS A 307 5.33 -24.02 0.37
C HIS A 307 5.27 -22.49 0.56
N ALA A 308 6.13 -21.93 1.40
CA ALA A 308 6.18 -20.49 1.59
C ALA A 308 6.51 -19.75 0.28
N TRP A 309 7.50 -20.23 -0.51
CA TRP A 309 7.84 -19.63 -1.79
C TRP A 309 6.65 -19.65 -2.76
N ALA A 310 6.02 -20.80 -2.93
CA ALA A 310 4.87 -20.94 -3.83
C ALA A 310 3.70 -20.04 -3.41
N LEU A 311 3.40 -20.00 -2.10
CA LEU A 311 2.31 -19.20 -1.56
C LEU A 311 2.59 -17.69 -1.65
N PHE A 312 3.84 -17.25 -1.46
CA PHE A 312 4.19 -15.83 -1.65
C PHE A 312 4.06 -15.38 -3.10
N LEU A 313 4.46 -16.22 -4.06
CA LEU A 313 4.27 -15.93 -5.49
C LEU A 313 2.77 -15.85 -5.83
N ALA A 314 1.98 -16.81 -5.34
CA ALA A 314 0.53 -16.81 -5.50
C ALA A 314 -0.12 -15.59 -4.82
N TYR A 315 0.31 -15.26 -3.59
CA TYR A 315 -0.13 -14.07 -2.86
C TYR A 315 0.09 -12.79 -3.66
N GLY A 316 1.31 -12.59 -4.18
CA GLY A 316 1.62 -11.45 -5.02
C GLY A 316 0.68 -11.35 -6.23
N MET A 317 0.48 -12.45 -6.95
CA MET A 317 -0.41 -12.50 -8.12
C MET A 317 -1.85 -12.12 -7.74
N VAL A 318 -2.38 -12.71 -6.66
CA VAL A 318 -3.74 -12.46 -6.16
C VAL A 318 -3.88 -11.00 -5.72
N MET A 319 -2.95 -10.47 -4.93
CA MET A 319 -3.00 -9.07 -4.46
C MET A 319 -2.85 -8.07 -5.60
N GLY A 320 -2.11 -8.44 -6.67
CA GLY A 320 -2.05 -7.68 -7.91
C GLY A 320 -3.40 -7.55 -8.61
N LEU A 321 -4.32 -8.48 -8.40
CA LEU A 321 -5.68 -8.43 -8.93
C LEU A 321 -6.66 -7.76 -7.96
N VAL A 322 -6.53 -8.00 -6.66
CA VAL A 322 -7.45 -7.50 -5.62
C VAL A 322 -7.53 -5.98 -5.63
N GLU A 323 -6.40 -5.30 -5.41
CA GLU A 323 -6.36 -3.84 -5.20
C GLU A 323 -6.97 -3.02 -6.36
N PRO A 324 -6.62 -3.25 -7.64
CA PRO A 324 -7.22 -2.50 -8.74
C PRO A 324 -8.71 -2.83 -8.96
N THR A 325 -9.11 -4.08 -8.71
CA THR A 325 -10.50 -4.54 -8.88
C THR A 325 -11.42 -3.90 -7.83
N GLU A 326 -10.98 -3.81 -6.57
CA GLU A 326 -11.69 -3.13 -5.49
C GLU A 326 -11.95 -1.66 -5.81
N ARG A 327 -10.91 -0.95 -6.22
CA ARG A 327 -11.01 0.48 -6.59
C ARG A 327 -11.95 0.70 -7.78
N THR A 328 -11.89 -0.17 -8.77
CA THR A 328 -12.78 -0.10 -9.95
C THR A 328 -14.23 -0.31 -9.54
N LEU A 329 -14.51 -1.28 -8.66
CA LEU A 329 -15.86 -1.56 -8.18
C LEU A 329 -16.43 -0.38 -7.37
N VAL A 330 -15.64 0.24 -6.48
CA VAL A 330 -16.03 1.48 -5.78
C VAL A 330 -16.45 2.55 -6.77
N GLY A 331 -15.61 2.79 -7.80
CA GLY A 331 -15.87 3.80 -8.82
C GLY A 331 -17.18 3.57 -9.60
N HIS A 332 -17.58 2.30 -9.77
CA HIS A 332 -18.84 1.93 -10.41
C HIS A 332 -20.06 2.10 -9.49
N LEU A 333 -19.94 1.71 -8.21
CA LEU A 333 -21.04 1.75 -7.25
C LEU A 333 -21.44 3.18 -6.84
N VAL A 334 -20.51 4.14 -6.93
CA VAL A 334 -20.74 5.51 -6.44
C VAL A 334 -21.13 6.49 -7.56
N GLY A 335 -20.87 6.14 -8.81
CA GLY A 335 -21.14 7.01 -9.98
C GLY A 335 -20.15 8.19 -10.11
N LYS A 336 -20.24 8.94 -11.22
CA LYS A 336 -19.25 9.95 -11.60
C LYS A 336 -19.13 11.13 -10.64
N GLY A 337 -20.24 11.59 -10.05
CA GLY A 337 -20.28 12.80 -9.19
C GLY A 337 -19.74 12.59 -7.77
N ARG A 338 -19.64 11.35 -7.29
CA ARG A 338 -19.28 11.01 -5.91
C ARG A 338 -18.03 10.14 -5.75
N ARG A 339 -17.28 9.93 -6.82
CA ARG A 339 -16.09 9.05 -6.80
C ARG A 339 -15.09 9.41 -5.71
N GLY A 340 -14.84 10.70 -5.50
CA GLY A 340 -13.91 11.15 -4.45
C GLY A 340 -14.34 10.69 -3.06
N MET A 341 -15.62 10.87 -2.72
CA MET A 341 -16.17 10.44 -1.43
C MET A 341 -16.24 8.90 -1.33
N GLY A 342 -16.55 8.20 -2.43
CA GLY A 342 -16.51 6.73 -2.46
C GLY A 342 -15.11 6.18 -2.16
N TYR A 343 -14.06 6.75 -2.74
CA TYR A 343 -12.68 6.39 -2.43
C TYR A 343 -12.26 6.79 -1.01
N ALA A 344 -12.82 7.86 -0.45
CA ALA A 344 -12.61 8.22 0.94
C ALA A 344 -13.21 7.18 1.89
N TRP A 345 -14.44 6.72 1.64
CA TRP A 345 -15.08 5.62 2.38
C TRP A 345 -14.30 4.31 2.26
N TYR A 346 -13.85 3.95 1.04
CA TYR A 346 -13.00 2.80 0.83
C TYR A 346 -11.73 2.86 1.67
N SER A 347 -11.02 3.98 1.63
CA SER A 347 -9.78 4.17 2.39
C SER A 347 -10.01 4.20 3.90
N PHE A 348 -11.12 4.78 4.35
CA PHE A 348 -11.53 4.82 5.76
C PHE A 348 -11.82 3.41 6.27
N THR A 349 -12.65 2.65 5.52
CA THR A 349 -13.02 1.27 5.89
C THR A 349 -11.79 0.37 5.99
N SER A 350 -10.91 0.41 4.97
CA SER A 350 -9.67 -0.36 4.99
C SER A 350 -8.73 0.08 6.11
N GLY A 351 -8.62 1.40 6.35
CA GLY A 351 -7.74 1.94 7.38
C GLY A 351 -8.17 1.61 8.81
N ILE A 352 -9.49 1.70 9.10
CA ILE A 352 -9.99 1.41 10.45
C ILE A 352 -9.97 -0.10 10.76
N ALA A 353 -10.13 -0.94 9.74
CA ALA A 353 -10.08 -2.39 9.88
C ALA A 353 -8.64 -2.94 10.02
N ALA A 354 -7.63 -2.23 9.52
CA ALA A 354 -6.24 -2.70 9.52
C ALA A 354 -5.68 -2.94 10.93
N LEU A 355 -6.02 -2.05 11.89
CA LEU A 355 -5.58 -2.21 13.28
C LEU A 355 -6.18 -3.46 13.93
N PRO A 356 -7.50 -3.63 14.02
CA PRO A 356 -8.07 -4.85 14.62
C PRO A 356 -7.69 -6.11 13.84
N ALA A 357 -7.55 -6.07 12.52
CA ALA A 357 -7.08 -7.20 11.72
C ALA A 357 -5.72 -7.72 12.20
N SER A 358 -4.74 -6.81 12.31
CA SER A 358 -3.39 -7.16 12.73
C SER A 358 -3.31 -7.55 14.21
N LEU A 359 -4.11 -6.90 15.08
CA LEU A 359 -4.16 -7.26 16.50
C LEU A 359 -4.76 -8.65 16.73
N VAL A 360 -5.90 -8.95 16.09
CA VAL A 360 -6.56 -10.25 16.22
C VAL A 360 -5.68 -11.36 15.63
N CYS A 361 -5.09 -11.13 14.46
CA CYS A 361 -4.15 -12.08 13.87
C CYS A 361 -2.95 -12.33 14.79
N GLY A 362 -2.34 -11.27 15.36
CA GLY A 362 -1.22 -11.38 16.27
C GLY A 362 -1.57 -12.13 17.56
N LEU A 363 -2.77 -11.88 18.12
CA LEU A 363 -3.28 -12.57 19.28
C LEU A 363 -3.51 -14.06 19.01
N LEU A 364 -4.22 -14.40 17.95
CA LEU A 364 -4.47 -15.78 17.53
C LEU A 364 -3.17 -16.51 17.22
N TYR A 365 -2.25 -15.84 16.53
CA TYR A 365 -0.94 -16.42 16.23
C TYR A 365 -0.14 -16.73 17.50
N GLN A 366 -0.19 -15.83 18.51
CA GLN A 366 0.51 -15.99 19.77
C GLN A 366 -0.11 -17.06 20.68
N SER A 367 -1.47 -17.13 20.73
CA SER A 367 -2.20 -18.01 21.65
C SER A 367 -2.47 -19.41 21.07
N SER A 368 -2.79 -19.49 19.78
CA SER A 368 -3.32 -20.69 19.13
C SER A 368 -2.49 -21.14 17.92
N GLY A 369 -1.43 -20.40 17.60
CA GLY A 369 -0.51 -20.71 16.53
C GLY A 369 -0.92 -20.21 15.14
N PRO A 370 -0.06 -20.47 14.13
CA PRO A 370 -0.24 -19.95 12.76
C PRO A 370 -1.51 -20.48 12.09
N MET A 371 -1.85 -21.74 12.32
CA MET A 371 -3.04 -22.35 11.74
C MET A 371 -4.31 -21.58 12.08
N ALA A 372 -4.50 -21.23 13.36
CA ALA A 372 -5.68 -20.47 13.81
C ALA A 372 -5.71 -19.06 13.21
N ALA A 373 -4.56 -18.37 13.16
CA ALA A 373 -4.45 -17.01 12.66
C ALA A 373 -4.79 -16.93 11.15
N PHE A 374 -4.19 -17.81 10.35
CA PHE A 374 -4.43 -17.80 8.90
C PHE A 374 -5.78 -18.39 8.52
N ALA A 375 -6.27 -19.42 9.24
CA ALA A 375 -7.63 -19.94 9.03
C ALA A 375 -8.68 -18.87 9.33
N TYR A 376 -8.52 -18.08 10.39
CA TYR A 376 -9.38 -16.93 10.68
C TYR A 376 -9.44 -15.95 9.50
N GLY A 377 -8.28 -15.55 8.95
CA GLY A 377 -8.22 -14.66 7.79
C GLY A 377 -8.90 -15.26 6.55
N SER A 378 -8.64 -16.55 6.28
CA SER A 378 -9.26 -17.30 5.19
C SER A 378 -10.80 -17.37 5.34
N CYS A 379 -11.30 -17.70 6.54
CA CYS A 379 -12.75 -17.75 6.82
C CYS A 379 -13.43 -16.38 6.62
N LEU A 380 -12.82 -15.30 7.11
CA LEU A 380 -13.37 -13.96 6.91
C LEU A 380 -13.38 -13.55 5.43
N ALA A 381 -12.36 -13.92 4.67
CA ALA A 381 -12.33 -13.68 3.23
C ALA A 381 -13.45 -14.45 2.51
N VAL A 382 -13.71 -15.70 2.88
CA VAL A 382 -14.85 -16.48 2.36
C VAL A 382 -16.18 -15.83 2.70
N LEU A 383 -16.38 -15.40 3.95
CA LEU A 383 -17.60 -14.68 4.36
C LEU A 383 -17.76 -13.37 3.58
N ALA A 384 -16.66 -12.64 3.36
CA ALA A 384 -16.67 -11.42 2.55
C ALA A 384 -17.09 -11.72 1.09
N VAL A 385 -16.63 -12.82 0.50
CA VAL A 385 -17.07 -13.28 -0.83
C VAL A 385 -18.57 -13.58 -0.86
N LEU A 386 -19.09 -14.26 0.15
CA LEU A 386 -20.53 -14.59 0.23
C LEU A 386 -21.38 -13.31 0.27
N ILE A 387 -20.97 -12.29 1.03
CA ILE A 387 -21.67 -11.00 1.03
C ILE A 387 -21.48 -10.28 -0.31
N LEU A 388 -20.27 -10.29 -0.87
CA LEU A 388 -19.96 -9.61 -2.13
C LEU A 388 -20.84 -10.11 -3.29
N ILE A 389 -21.14 -11.39 -3.35
CA ILE A 389 -22.01 -11.99 -4.38
C ILE A 389 -23.44 -11.40 -4.31
N THR A 390 -23.91 -10.98 -3.14
CA THR A 390 -25.24 -10.37 -2.96
C THR A 390 -25.31 -8.88 -3.37
N VAL A 391 -24.18 -8.25 -3.66
CA VAL A 391 -24.14 -6.84 -4.10
C VAL A 391 -24.79 -6.71 -5.47
N PRO A 392 -25.84 -5.90 -5.70
CA PRO A 392 -26.52 -5.77 -6.98
C PRO A 392 -25.61 -5.22 -8.08
N THR A 393 -25.88 -5.58 -9.34
CA THR A 393 -25.17 -5.00 -10.48
C THR A 393 -25.56 -3.52 -10.65
N PRO A 394 -24.60 -2.62 -10.89
CA PRO A 394 -24.95 -1.24 -11.24
C PRO A 394 -25.92 -1.22 -12.42
N GLY A 395 -27.14 -0.69 -12.22
CA GLY A 395 -28.19 -0.63 -13.23
C GLY A 395 -29.37 -1.60 -13.05
N THR A 396 -29.40 -2.43 -12.01
CA THR A 396 -30.54 -3.30 -11.72
C THR A 396 -31.47 -2.77 -10.61
N GLU A 397 -31.14 -1.63 -10.00
CA GLU A 397 -32.04 -0.88 -9.10
C GLU A 397 -32.70 0.26 -9.93
N ALA A 398 -33.68 -0.06 -10.78
CA ALA A 398 -34.60 0.85 -11.41
C ALA A 398 -36.02 0.54 -10.90
#